data_0deba3b5cca8d19c4d73b668c0134b08
#
_entry.id   0deba3b5cca8d19c4d73b668c0134b08
#
_cell.length_a   1.000
_cell.length_b   1.000
_cell.length_c   1.000
_cell.angle_alpha   90.00
_cell.angle_beta   90.00
_cell.angle_gamma   90.00
#
_symmetry.space_group_name_H-M   'P 1'
#
loop_
_entity.id
_entity.type
_entity.pdbx_description
1 polymer ?
#
loop_
_entity_poly.entity_id
_entity_poly.type
_entity_poly.pdbx_seq_one_letter_code
_entity_poly.pdbx_strand_id
1 'polypeptide(L)'
;VLNLRDRVQKLEQLIESGVAQQTPGQNYQPFSEQPEKQPLAIPDPLFDYVKQQLQLGTDREKIKNSLLSNGWQISDVEKAFSAVIAQTQVQAQTIRPLTMPETEPALSQKFIEWLKEDWLLKLGALLLLIGFGWLTTYAFLNDWIGPMGRIALGVIAGSIFILLGYWRIKKYLVQGGIFLVLGSTTILLTIFAARTVYGFFTPLSALIVMFLSTAFVALASVKYNSRALSLLSLTLAGIAPLLTKSPATDHVGLFAYLFVVILGAIWIVALTGQRELTVASLIIVSAYSAPHLLSPFSFPLVDTQTLLLFAYAFATLFFLTNTAGLLKLKGKDIVPDLIAAAGNGLFLLAWIMTTAPDEWKSLIIVAWMMVFAIGSFLIFRITQRQGTFYVYAGVGVAMLAAATSAELSGATLTIAYAIESGAIALITYVILRNIKIAERTSLLLIGPIILSIDS
;
A
#
# COMPACT_ATOMS: atom_id res chain seq x y z
N VAL A 1 12.32 29.48 -14.71
CA VAL A 1 13.21 29.04 -15.81
C VAL A 1 14.68 29.29 -15.47
N LEU A 2 15.02 30.35 -14.71
CA LEU A 2 16.41 30.68 -14.30
C LEU A 2 17.01 29.65 -13.30
N ASN A 3 16.19 28.96 -12.54
CA ASN A 3 16.66 28.03 -11.48
C ASN A 3 17.06 26.62 -11.99
N LEU A 4 16.73 26.28 -13.21
CA LEU A 4 17.07 24.96 -13.80
C LEU A 4 18.48 25.00 -14.45
N ARG A 5 18.85 26.11 -15.05
CA ARG A 5 20.17 26.29 -15.69
C ARG A 5 21.31 26.27 -14.66
N ASP A 6 21.13 26.94 -13.53
CA ASP A 6 22.12 26.94 -12.43
C ASP A 6 22.30 25.55 -11.78
N ARG A 7 21.21 24.75 -11.73
CA ARG A 7 21.28 23.38 -11.21
C ARG A 7 21.97 22.41 -12.15
N VAL A 8 21.77 22.58 -13.47
CA VAL A 8 22.43 21.77 -14.50
C VAL A 8 23.93 22.10 -14.52
N GLN A 9 24.31 23.37 -14.49
CA GLN A 9 25.72 23.80 -14.45
C GLN A 9 26.46 23.29 -13.18
N LYS A 10 25.76 23.25 -12.03
CA LYS A 10 26.34 22.72 -10.80
C LYS A 10 26.53 21.20 -10.82
N LEU A 11 25.65 20.48 -11.52
CA LEU A 11 25.79 19.04 -11.75
C LEU A 11 26.90 18.70 -12.74
N GLU A 12 27.05 19.49 -13.80
CA GLU A 12 28.16 19.36 -14.76
C GLU A 12 29.53 19.59 -14.08
N GLN A 13 29.65 20.62 -13.23
CA GLN A 13 30.87 20.87 -12.46
C GLN A 13 31.18 19.75 -11.44
N LEU A 14 30.17 19.13 -10.85
CA LEU A 14 30.38 17.98 -9.96
C LEU A 14 30.80 16.71 -10.71
N ILE A 15 30.33 16.53 -11.92
CA ILE A 15 30.72 15.40 -12.78
C ILE A 15 32.15 15.61 -13.30
N GLU A 16 32.52 16.81 -13.73
CA GLU A 16 33.89 17.14 -14.16
C GLU A 16 34.90 17.05 -13.02
N SER A 17 34.54 17.48 -11.80
CA SER A 17 35.41 17.34 -10.62
C SER A 17 35.58 15.90 -10.14
N GLY A 18 34.55 15.03 -10.37
CA GLY A 18 34.61 13.59 -10.04
C GLY A 18 35.47 12.78 -11.02
N VAL A 19 35.57 13.21 -12.27
CA VAL A 19 36.37 12.53 -13.31
C VAL A 19 37.86 12.90 -13.19
N ALA A 20 38.22 14.05 -12.58
CA ALA A 20 39.60 14.50 -12.46
C ALA A 20 40.41 13.79 -11.36
N GLN A 21 39.86 12.88 -10.59
CA GLN A 21 40.54 12.11 -9.54
C GLN A 21 40.79 10.63 -9.86
N GLN A 22 40.61 10.19 -11.08
CA GLN A 22 41.06 8.84 -11.48
C GLN A 22 42.45 8.93 -12.08
N THR A 23 43.47 8.63 -11.27
CA THR A 23 44.86 8.40 -11.69
C THR A 23 44.91 7.18 -12.62
N PRO A 24 45.55 7.27 -13.80
CA PRO A 24 45.70 6.12 -14.69
C PRO A 24 46.80 5.22 -14.14
N GLY A 25 46.53 4.01 -13.79
CA GLY A 25 47.52 2.99 -13.50
C GLY A 25 47.24 2.03 -12.38
N GLN A 26 46.12 1.32 -12.42
CA GLN A 26 46.04 0.02 -11.76
C GLN A 26 45.37 -0.99 -12.71
N ASN A 27 46.24 -1.88 -13.21
CA ASN A 27 45.86 -3.10 -13.92
C ASN A 27 44.87 -3.90 -13.08
N TYR A 28 43.69 -4.19 -13.64
CA TYR A 28 42.81 -5.24 -13.15
C TYR A 28 43.56 -6.58 -13.33
N GLN A 29 44.11 -7.10 -12.22
CA GLN A 29 44.39 -8.53 -12.12
C GLN A 29 43.09 -9.22 -11.65
N PRO A 30 42.72 -10.37 -12.26
CA PRO A 30 41.61 -11.15 -11.77
C PRO A 30 41.94 -11.65 -10.36
N PHE A 31 40.93 -11.67 -9.49
CA PHE A 31 40.99 -12.20 -8.14
C PHE A 31 41.62 -13.60 -8.20
N SER A 32 42.90 -13.69 -7.91
CA SER A 32 43.56 -14.94 -7.58
C SER A 32 43.08 -15.31 -6.19
N GLU A 33 42.53 -16.51 -6.09
CA GLU A 33 42.28 -17.20 -4.85
C GLU A 33 43.43 -16.97 -3.89
N GLN A 34 43.14 -16.41 -2.71
CA GLN A 34 44.12 -16.37 -1.63
C GLN A 34 44.49 -17.82 -1.33
N PRO A 35 45.77 -18.16 -1.24
CA PRO A 35 46.17 -19.51 -0.84
C PRO A 35 45.60 -19.74 0.56
N GLU A 36 44.77 -20.76 0.64
CA GLU A 36 44.35 -21.41 1.86
C GLU A 36 45.59 -21.62 2.75
N LYS A 37 45.65 -20.90 3.88
CA LYS A 37 46.71 -21.13 4.87
C LYS A 37 46.59 -22.58 5.28
N GLN A 38 47.51 -23.43 4.77
CA GLN A 38 47.67 -24.82 5.21
C GLN A 38 47.72 -24.77 6.76
N PRO A 39 46.95 -25.62 7.47
CA PRO A 39 47.06 -25.74 8.91
C PRO A 39 48.51 -26.18 9.20
N LEU A 40 49.22 -25.43 10.03
CA LEU A 40 50.51 -25.90 10.58
C LEU A 40 50.24 -27.26 11.22
N ALA A 41 50.86 -28.29 10.67
CA ALA A 41 50.74 -29.66 11.17
C ALA A 41 51.32 -29.72 12.58
N ILE A 42 50.49 -29.50 13.57
CA ILE A 42 50.75 -29.78 14.98
C ILE A 42 50.42 -31.26 15.16
N PRO A 43 51.31 -32.07 15.75
CA PRO A 43 50.99 -33.47 16.02
C PRO A 43 49.68 -33.56 16.83
N ASP A 44 48.66 -34.25 16.32
CA ASP A 44 47.31 -34.38 16.97
C ASP A 44 47.40 -34.72 18.47
N PRO A 45 48.30 -35.65 18.94
CA PRO A 45 48.40 -35.96 20.37
C PRO A 45 48.83 -34.80 21.28
N LEU A 46 49.62 -33.88 20.78
CA LEU A 46 50.10 -32.73 21.56
C LEU A 46 49.01 -31.69 21.73
N PHE A 47 48.25 -31.45 20.66
CA PHE A 47 47.13 -30.52 20.69
C PHE A 47 46.03 -30.98 21.63
N ASP A 48 45.65 -32.26 21.55
CA ASP A 48 44.59 -32.85 22.37
C ASP A 48 45.01 -32.89 23.86
N TYR A 49 46.24 -33.21 24.16
CA TYR A 49 46.73 -33.15 25.54
C TYR A 49 46.70 -31.73 26.14
N VAL A 50 47.18 -30.74 25.42
CA VAL A 50 47.14 -29.32 25.87
C VAL A 50 45.68 -28.88 26.08
N LYS A 51 44.81 -29.23 25.18
CA LYS A 51 43.36 -28.89 25.26
C LYS A 51 42.73 -29.53 26.50
N GLN A 52 42.97 -30.82 26.72
CA GLN A 52 42.44 -31.56 27.86
C GLN A 52 42.93 -31.04 29.20
N GLN A 53 44.22 -30.74 29.31
CA GLN A 53 44.79 -30.21 30.55
C GLN A 53 44.34 -28.78 30.88
N LEU A 54 44.14 -27.92 29.87
CA LEU A 54 43.54 -26.61 30.04
C LEU A 54 42.09 -26.67 30.49
N GLN A 55 41.32 -27.66 29.98
CA GLN A 55 39.92 -27.89 30.40
C GLN A 55 39.82 -28.38 31.86
N LEU A 56 40.84 -29.11 32.35
CA LEU A 56 40.96 -29.56 33.75
C LEU A 56 41.46 -28.48 34.71
N GLY A 57 41.68 -27.26 34.20
CA GLY A 57 42.12 -26.14 35.01
C GLY A 57 43.61 -26.20 35.43
N THR A 58 44.44 -27.01 34.77
CA THR A 58 45.89 -27.13 35.09
C THR A 58 46.60 -25.88 34.63
N ASP A 59 47.48 -25.35 35.49
CA ASP A 59 48.25 -24.14 35.21
C ASP A 59 49.16 -24.33 33.98
N ARG A 60 49.18 -23.34 33.11
CA ARG A 60 49.90 -23.31 31.84
C ARG A 60 51.43 -23.64 32.02
N GLU A 61 52.04 -23.14 33.06
CA GLU A 61 53.46 -23.41 33.38
C GLU A 61 53.72 -24.89 33.71
N LYS A 62 52.78 -25.51 34.44
CA LYS A 62 52.86 -26.96 34.75
C LYS A 62 52.73 -27.82 33.54
N ILE A 63 51.79 -27.49 32.62
CA ILE A 63 51.63 -28.20 31.35
C ILE A 63 52.86 -28.06 30.49
N LYS A 64 53.43 -26.86 30.38
CA LYS A 64 54.66 -26.57 29.62
C LYS A 64 55.85 -27.39 30.15
N ASN A 65 56.09 -27.35 31.48
CA ASN A 65 57.17 -28.09 32.09
C ASN A 65 57.04 -29.60 31.96
N SER A 66 55.84 -30.16 32.05
CA SER A 66 55.58 -31.56 31.85
C SER A 66 55.82 -32.03 30.39
N LEU A 67 55.48 -31.19 29.41
CA LEU A 67 55.73 -31.50 28.00
C LEU A 67 57.22 -31.40 27.65
N LEU A 68 57.93 -30.42 28.20
CA LEU A 68 59.38 -30.30 28.00
C LEU A 68 60.15 -31.45 28.62
N SER A 69 59.77 -31.94 29.82
CA SER A 69 60.37 -33.10 30.47
C SER A 69 60.14 -34.41 29.73
N ASN A 70 59.07 -34.47 28.88
CA ASN A 70 58.74 -35.61 28.01
C ASN A 70 59.39 -35.47 26.58
N GLY A 71 60.27 -34.50 26.37
CA GLY A 71 61.06 -34.39 25.14
C GLY A 71 60.45 -33.57 24.02
N TRP A 72 59.35 -32.85 24.26
CA TRP A 72 58.77 -31.97 23.25
C TRP A 72 59.53 -30.68 23.10
N GLN A 73 59.64 -30.15 21.88
CA GLN A 73 60.31 -28.87 21.63
C GLN A 73 59.48 -27.69 22.07
N ILE A 74 60.11 -26.66 22.63
CA ILE A 74 59.46 -25.42 23.11
C ILE A 74 58.59 -24.80 22.01
N SER A 75 59.10 -24.76 20.78
CA SER A 75 58.40 -24.24 19.60
C SER A 75 57.04 -24.91 19.32
N ASP A 76 56.97 -26.24 19.49
CA ASP A 76 55.76 -26.99 19.18
C ASP A 76 54.74 -26.92 20.30
N VAL A 77 55.19 -26.84 21.56
CA VAL A 77 54.36 -26.60 22.73
C VAL A 77 53.71 -25.21 22.67
N GLU A 78 54.44 -24.18 22.28
CA GLU A 78 53.91 -22.83 22.15
C GLU A 78 52.91 -22.69 20.97
N LYS A 79 53.18 -23.39 19.86
CA LYS A 79 52.21 -23.47 18.76
C LYS A 79 50.95 -24.20 19.17
N ALA A 80 51.00 -25.29 19.93
CA ALA A 80 49.85 -26.01 20.44
C ALA A 80 48.97 -25.12 21.37
N PHE A 81 49.60 -24.37 22.29
CA PHE A 81 48.90 -23.40 23.12
C PHE A 81 48.20 -22.31 22.32
N SER A 82 48.90 -21.72 21.34
CA SER A 82 48.33 -20.67 20.50
C SER A 82 47.17 -21.17 19.64
N ALA A 83 47.23 -22.41 19.15
CA ALA A 83 46.19 -23.04 18.38
C ALA A 83 44.94 -23.36 19.22
N VAL A 84 45.12 -23.85 20.47
CA VAL A 84 43.96 -24.12 21.39
C VAL A 84 43.32 -22.81 21.80
N ILE A 85 44.07 -21.72 22.08
CA ILE A 85 43.52 -20.41 22.41
C ILE A 85 42.73 -19.82 21.22
N ALA A 86 43.30 -19.90 20.00
CA ALA A 86 42.63 -19.43 18.78
C ALA A 86 41.30 -20.19 18.51
N GLN A 87 41.31 -21.52 18.72
CA GLN A 87 40.10 -22.33 18.56
C GLN A 87 39.04 -22.00 19.61
N THR A 88 39.46 -21.71 20.86
CA THR A 88 38.54 -21.28 21.93
C THR A 88 37.97 -19.89 21.68
N GLN A 89 38.75 -18.97 21.11
CA GLN A 89 38.25 -17.65 20.71
C GLN A 89 37.28 -17.70 19.53
N VAL A 90 37.49 -18.58 18.52
CA VAL A 90 36.58 -18.79 17.41
C VAL A 90 35.27 -19.40 17.90
N GLN A 91 35.34 -20.37 18.84
CA GLN A 91 34.15 -20.96 19.46
C GLN A 91 33.40 -19.94 20.36
N ALA A 92 34.09 -19.08 21.06
CA ALA A 92 33.46 -18.01 21.87
C ALA A 92 32.81 -16.91 20.98
N GLN A 93 33.31 -16.68 19.76
CA GLN A 93 32.68 -15.79 18.79
C GLN A 93 31.48 -16.42 18.05
N THR A 94 31.41 -17.76 18.01
CA THR A 94 30.28 -18.48 17.37
C THR A 94 29.14 -18.70 18.35
N ILE A 95 29.36 -18.61 19.65
CA ILE A 95 28.32 -18.52 20.68
C ILE A 95 28.05 -17.02 20.91
N ARG A 96 27.49 -16.31 19.90
CA ARG A 96 26.58 -15.22 20.21
C ARG A 96 25.47 -15.84 21.03
N PRO A 97 25.13 -15.32 22.23
CA PRO A 97 23.88 -15.68 22.83
C PRO A 97 22.83 -15.47 21.74
N LEU A 98 22.04 -16.47 21.44
CA LEU A 98 20.76 -16.28 20.77
C LEU A 98 20.06 -15.24 21.67
N THR A 99 20.22 -13.96 21.33
CA THR A 99 19.23 -12.98 21.76
C THR A 99 17.93 -13.57 21.25
N MET A 100 17.17 -14.17 22.15
CA MET A 100 15.75 -14.39 21.90
C MET A 100 15.29 -13.11 21.21
N PRO A 101 14.56 -13.18 20.08
CA PRO A 101 13.97 -11.98 19.52
C PRO A 101 13.29 -11.31 20.70
N GLU A 102 13.73 -10.10 21.07
CA GLU A 102 13.04 -9.28 22.03
C GLU A 102 11.60 -9.29 21.54
N THR A 103 10.75 -10.00 22.25
CA THR A 103 9.33 -10.03 21.97
C THR A 103 8.95 -8.56 22.05
N GLU A 104 8.67 -7.93 20.90
CA GLU A 104 8.27 -6.52 20.89
C GLU A 104 7.20 -6.37 21.98
N PRO A 105 7.38 -5.47 22.95
CA PRO A 105 6.45 -5.35 24.05
C PRO A 105 5.05 -5.20 23.47
N ALA A 106 4.11 -6.02 23.93
CA ALA A 106 2.74 -6.02 23.46
C ALA A 106 2.22 -4.58 23.42
N LEU A 107 1.39 -4.23 22.42
CA LEU A 107 0.84 -2.87 22.27
C LEU A 107 0.31 -2.29 23.58
N SER A 108 -0.23 -3.17 24.45
CA SER A 108 -0.68 -2.83 25.81
C SER A 108 0.47 -2.36 26.73
N GLN A 109 1.65 -2.96 26.65
CA GLN A 109 2.81 -2.55 27.45
C GLN A 109 3.38 -1.22 26.97
N LYS A 110 3.54 -1.05 25.65
CA LYS A 110 3.94 0.24 25.06
C LYS A 110 2.97 1.36 25.41
N PHE A 111 1.66 1.05 25.45
CA PHE A 111 0.63 2.01 25.86
C PHE A 111 0.72 2.37 27.33
N ILE A 112 0.95 1.39 28.21
CA ILE A 112 1.10 1.60 29.66
C ILE A 112 2.38 2.41 29.96
N GLU A 113 3.50 2.12 29.31
CA GLU A 113 4.74 2.87 29.46
C GLU A 113 4.56 4.31 28.96
N TRP A 114 3.95 4.48 27.78
CA TRP A 114 3.60 5.81 27.27
C TRP A 114 2.66 6.57 28.22
N LEU A 115 1.71 5.89 28.88
CA LEU A 115 0.79 6.51 29.81
C LEU A 115 1.49 6.94 31.11
N LYS A 116 2.50 6.19 31.58
CA LYS A 116 3.28 6.51 32.77
C LYS A 116 4.26 7.67 32.54
N GLU A 117 4.78 7.80 31.34
CA GLU A 117 5.66 8.89 30.96
C GLU A 117 4.85 10.20 30.96
N ASP A 118 5.24 11.18 31.77
CA ASP A 118 4.55 12.47 31.92
C ASP A 118 3.05 12.38 32.22
N TRP A 119 2.63 11.40 33.01
CA TRP A 119 1.21 11.11 33.30
C TRP A 119 0.45 12.34 33.83
N LEU A 120 1.11 13.18 34.64
CA LEU A 120 0.52 14.38 35.22
C LEU A 120 0.17 15.41 34.14
N LEU A 121 1.04 15.58 33.13
CA LEU A 121 0.79 16.46 31.97
C LEU A 121 -0.39 15.94 31.13
N LYS A 122 -0.44 14.61 30.91
CA LYS A 122 -1.53 13.96 30.15
C LYS A 122 -2.85 14.06 30.89
N LEU A 123 -2.83 13.85 32.20
CA LEU A 123 -3.99 14.03 33.07
C LEU A 123 -4.49 15.49 33.08
N GLY A 124 -3.57 16.46 33.17
CA GLY A 124 -3.89 17.88 33.10
C GLY A 124 -4.52 18.25 31.74
N ALA A 125 -3.97 17.75 30.65
CA ALA A 125 -4.53 17.93 29.31
C ALA A 125 -5.95 17.31 29.18
N LEU A 126 -6.15 16.10 29.73
CA LEU A 126 -7.44 15.42 29.73
C LEU A 126 -8.49 16.21 30.53
N LEU A 127 -8.12 16.66 31.75
CA LEU A 127 -9.00 17.46 32.60
C LEU A 127 -9.36 18.79 31.97
N LEU A 128 -8.40 19.44 31.28
CA LEU A 128 -8.63 20.67 30.55
C LEU A 128 -9.59 20.44 29.38
N LEU A 129 -9.44 19.35 28.63
CA LEU A 129 -10.36 18.97 27.55
C LEU A 129 -11.76 18.70 28.06
N ILE A 130 -11.90 17.96 29.17
CA ILE A 130 -13.19 17.67 29.81
C ILE A 130 -13.83 18.97 30.30
N GLY A 131 -13.06 19.83 30.98
CA GLY A 131 -13.54 21.12 31.50
C GLY A 131 -13.98 22.08 30.39
N PHE A 132 -13.17 22.15 29.32
CA PHE A 132 -13.53 22.97 28.15
C PHE A 132 -14.75 22.41 27.40
N GLY A 133 -14.81 21.08 27.24
CA GLY A 133 -15.97 20.41 26.63
C GLY A 133 -17.25 20.66 27.44
N TRP A 134 -17.16 20.53 28.78
CA TRP A 134 -18.29 20.83 29.67
C TRP A 134 -18.72 22.28 29.60
N LEU A 135 -17.76 23.23 29.68
CA LEU A 135 -18.04 24.66 29.57
C LEU A 135 -18.72 25.03 28.23
N THR A 136 -18.21 24.44 27.13
CA THR A 136 -18.80 24.64 25.79
C THR A 136 -20.22 24.08 25.73
N THR A 137 -20.44 22.87 26.26
CA THR A 137 -21.78 22.27 26.35
C THR A 137 -22.72 23.12 27.20
N TYR A 138 -22.25 23.61 28.36
CA TYR A 138 -23.02 24.48 29.22
C TYR A 138 -23.40 25.81 28.54
N ALA A 139 -22.44 26.46 27.85
CA ALA A 139 -22.69 27.69 27.08
C ALA A 139 -23.70 27.45 25.95
N PHE A 140 -23.69 26.24 25.33
CA PHE A 140 -24.65 25.90 24.30
C PHE A 140 -26.06 25.63 24.86
N LEU A 141 -26.15 24.92 26.00
CA LEU A 141 -27.43 24.61 26.63
C LEU A 141 -28.13 25.85 27.18
N ASN A 142 -27.37 26.86 27.63
CA ASN A 142 -27.90 28.11 28.15
C ASN A 142 -28.03 29.22 27.10
N ASP A 143 -27.92 28.86 25.78
CA ASP A 143 -28.07 29.79 24.66
C ASP A 143 -27.18 31.03 24.71
N TRP A 144 -26.02 30.97 25.39
CA TRP A 144 -25.03 32.05 25.39
C TRP A 144 -24.50 32.32 23.98
N ILE A 145 -24.48 31.30 23.15
CA ILE A 145 -24.05 31.35 21.76
C ILE A 145 -25.17 30.78 20.90
N GLY A 146 -25.76 31.61 20.08
CA GLY A 146 -26.81 31.20 19.15
C GLY A 146 -26.30 30.26 18.06
N PRO A 147 -27.19 29.58 17.30
CA PRO A 147 -26.85 28.57 16.31
C PRO A 147 -25.77 29.01 15.30
N MET A 148 -25.90 30.23 14.76
CA MET A 148 -24.95 30.81 13.82
C MET A 148 -23.57 31.01 14.46
N GLY A 149 -23.53 31.47 15.73
CA GLY A 149 -22.29 31.66 16.48
C GLY A 149 -21.56 30.31 16.72
N ARG A 150 -22.30 29.24 17.03
CA ARG A 150 -21.74 27.87 17.21
C ARG A 150 -21.08 27.38 15.95
N ILE A 151 -21.71 27.56 14.80
CA ILE A 151 -21.15 27.17 13.49
C ILE A 151 -19.94 28.03 13.15
N ALA A 152 -20.02 29.34 13.34
CA ALA A 152 -18.90 30.24 13.10
C ALA A 152 -17.68 29.87 13.95
N LEU A 153 -17.87 29.58 15.25
CA LEU A 153 -16.77 29.11 16.12
C LEU A 153 -16.15 27.83 15.62
N GLY A 154 -16.93 26.82 15.20
CA GLY A 154 -16.42 25.58 14.68
C GLY A 154 -15.61 25.75 13.38
N VAL A 155 -16.10 26.58 12.46
CA VAL A 155 -15.38 26.90 11.21
C VAL A 155 -14.10 27.69 11.49
N ILE A 156 -14.15 28.67 12.40
CA ILE A 156 -12.97 29.45 12.81
C ILE A 156 -11.94 28.56 13.49
N ALA A 157 -12.35 27.71 14.43
CA ALA A 157 -11.45 26.77 15.10
C ALA A 157 -10.81 25.78 14.10
N GLY A 158 -11.60 25.19 13.21
CA GLY A 158 -11.08 24.31 12.15
C GLY A 158 -10.10 25.02 11.22
N SER A 159 -10.40 26.28 10.85
CA SER A 159 -9.52 27.11 10.02
C SER A 159 -8.20 27.44 10.73
N ILE A 160 -8.25 27.74 12.02
CA ILE A 160 -7.05 27.97 12.84
C ILE A 160 -6.17 26.71 12.86
N PHE A 161 -6.76 25.52 13.07
CA PHE A 161 -6.02 24.27 13.02
C PHE A 161 -5.39 24.02 11.64
N ILE A 162 -6.09 24.30 10.55
CA ILE A 162 -5.54 24.19 9.20
C ILE A 162 -4.36 25.15 9.01
N LEU A 163 -4.49 26.42 9.44
CA LEU A 163 -3.41 27.39 9.34
C LEU A 163 -2.19 27.01 10.18
N LEU A 164 -2.41 26.59 11.43
CA LEU A 164 -1.33 26.10 12.30
C LEU A 164 -0.67 24.87 11.69
N GLY A 165 -1.45 23.94 11.16
CA GLY A 165 -0.96 22.77 10.45
C GLY A 165 -0.09 23.14 9.26
N TYR A 166 -0.54 24.07 8.43
CA TYR A 166 0.19 24.54 7.26
C TYR A 166 1.52 25.24 7.61
N TRP A 167 1.59 25.96 8.72
CA TRP A 167 2.85 26.57 9.20
C TRP A 167 3.77 25.51 9.80
N ARG A 168 3.21 24.61 10.62
CA ARG A 168 3.99 23.61 11.36
C ARG A 168 4.57 22.54 10.47
N ILE A 169 3.86 22.13 9.41
CA ILE A 169 4.25 21.05 8.49
C ILE A 169 5.60 21.33 7.80
N LYS A 170 5.96 22.59 7.61
CA LYS A 170 7.25 22.99 7.04
C LYS A 170 8.44 22.50 7.85
N LYS A 171 8.30 22.41 9.18
CA LYS A 171 9.36 22.02 10.12
C LYS A 171 9.13 20.61 10.68
N TYR A 172 7.88 20.23 10.94
CA TYR A 172 7.49 18.96 11.55
C TYR A 172 6.32 18.35 10.77
N LEU A 173 6.64 17.46 9.81
CA LEU A 173 5.66 16.88 8.87
C LEU A 173 4.49 16.20 9.59
N VAL A 174 4.80 15.33 10.57
CA VAL A 174 3.78 14.55 11.30
C VAL A 174 2.86 15.47 12.11
N GLN A 175 3.43 16.38 12.91
CA GLN A 175 2.65 17.27 13.74
C GLN A 175 1.78 18.23 12.90
N GLY A 176 2.37 18.83 11.86
CA GLY A 176 1.62 19.70 10.95
C GLY A 176 0.51 18.95 10.21
N GLY A 177 0.79 17.69 9.81
CA GLY A 177 -0.21 16.80 9.21
C GLY A 177 -1.40 16.53 10.13
N ILE A 178 -1.14 16.24 11.41
CA ILE A 178 -2.20 16.03 12.41
C ILE A 178 -3.09 17.28 12.54
N PHE A 179 -2.50 18.49 12.62
CA PHE A 179 -3.28 19.72 12.70
C PHE A 179 -4.12 19.96 11.44
N LEU A 180 -3.59 19.67 10.24
CA LEU A 180 -4.35 19.80 9.00
C LEU A 180 -5.58 18.88 8.98
N VAL A 181 -5.38 17.61 9.34
CA VAL A 181 -6.46 16.61 9.40
C VAL A 181 -7.49 17.00 10.48
N LEU A 182 -7.01 17.36 11.68
CA LEU A 182 -7.88 17.79 12.77
C LEU A 182 -8.73 19.01 12.36
N GLY A 183 -8.13 20.01 11.73
CA GLY A 183 -8.86 21.18 11.26
C GLY A 183 -9.90 20.85 10.20
N SER A 184 -9.54 20.02 9.22
CA SER A 184 -10.49 19.56 8.20
C SER A 184 -11.64 18.76 8.83
N THR A 185 -11.34 17.82 9.74
CA THR A 185 -12.36 17.05 10.47
C THR A 185 -13.28 17.94 11.28
N THR A 186 -12.74 18.97 11.95
CA THR A 186 -13.53 19.95 12.71
C THR A 186 -14.50 20.71 11.79
N ILE A 187 -14.05 21.13 10.60
CA ILE A 187 -14.92 21.77 9.61
C ILE A 187 -16.00 20.79 9.12
N LEU A 188 -15.65 19.55 8.78
CA LEU A 188 -16.60 18.54 8.34
C LEU A 188 -17.70 18.32 9.39
N LEU A 189 -17.34 18.12 10.65
CA LEU A 189 -18.28 17.93 11.75
C LEU A 189 -19.14 19.18 12.01
N THR A 190 -18.55 20.38 11.89
CA THR A 190 -19.29 21.65 12.03
C THR A 190 -20.33 21.79 10.92
N ILE A 191 -19.98 21.54 9.67
CA ILE A 191 -20.91 21.61 8.53
C ILE A 191 -21.98 20.50 8.63
N PHE A 192 -21.60 19.31 9.10
CA PHE A 192 -22.56 18.24 9.41
C PHE A 192 -23.61 18.72 10.44
N ALA A 193 -23.17 19.31 11.56
CA ALA A 193 -24.07 19.84 12.59
C ALA A 193 -24.90 21.02 12.04
N ALA A 194 -24.29 21.94 11.28
CA ALA A 194 -24.95 23.06 10.64
C ALA A 194 -26.08 22.62 9.71
N ARG A 195 -25.91 21.49 9.02
CA ARG A 195 -26.93 20.93 8.14
C ARG A 195 -27.98 20.13 8.90
N THR A 196 -27.56 19.17 9.73
CA THR A 196 -28.50 18.17 10.32
C THR A 196 -29.29 18.75 11.49
N VAL A 197 -28.70 19.66 12.29
CA VAL A 197 -29.32 20.23 13.48
C VAL A 197 -30.02 21.53 13.15
N TYR A 198 -29.39 22.37 12.32
CA TYR A 198 -29.86 23.75 12.07
C TYR A 198 -30.45 24.00 10.67
N GLY A 199 -30.27 23.06 9.73
CA GLY A 199 -30.80 23.18 8.37
C GLY A 199 -30.19 24.33 7.53
N PHE A 200 -29.00 24.85 7.87
CA PHE A 200 -28.40 26.01 7.21
C PHE A 200 -27.79 25.71 5.84
N PHE A 201 -27.53 24.46 5.56
CA PHE A 201 -26.93 24.01 4.30
C PHE A 201 -27.81 23.03 3.55
N THR A 202 -27.89 23.22 2.25
CA THR A 202 -28.40 22.15 1.35
C THR A 202 -27.38 21.01 1.25
N PRO A 203 -27.74 19.79 0.79
CA PRO A 203 -26.78 18.70 0.60
C PRO A 203 -25.56 19.11 -0.23
N LEU A 204 -25.81 19.76 -1.36
CA LEU A 204 -24.77 20.17 -2.29
C LEU A 204 -23.86 21.24 -1.70
N SER A 205 -24.40 22.27 -1.07
CA SER A 205 -23.58 23.33 -0.47
C SER A 205 -22.71 22.81 0.68
N ALA A 206 -23.24 21.88 1.49
CA ALA A 206 -22.45 21.21 2.53
C ALA A 206 -21.30 20.38 1.93
N LEU A 207 -21.57 19.58 0.89
CA LEU A 207 -20.55 18.80 0.19
C LEU A 207 -19.45 19.68 -0.41
N ILE A 208 -19.79 20.83 -1.00
CA ILE A 208 -18.80 21.76 -1.57
C ILE A 208 -17.87 22.29 -0.48
N VAL A 209 -18.38 22.73 0.67
CA VAL A 209 -17.55 23.25 1.76
C VAL A 209 -16.66 22.14 2.35
N MET A 210 -17.22 20.94 2.56
CA MET A 210 -16.46 19.78 3.02
C MET A 210 -15.37 19.39 2.02
N PHE A 211 -15.68 19.38 0.72
CA PHE A 211 -14.71 19.11 -0.34
C PHE A 211 -13.56 20.12 -0.35
N LEU A 212 -13.84 21.42 -0.25
CA LEU A 212 -12.81 22.46 -0.21
C LEU A 212 -11.85 22.27 0.98
N SER A 213 -12.39 21.91 2.14
CA SER A 213 -11.56 21.62 3.32
C SER A 213 -10.65 20.41 3.12
N THR A 214 -11.18 19.31 2.58
CA THR A 214 -10.40 18.09 2.30
C THR A 214 -9.42 18.29 1.14
N ALA A 215 -9.79 19.05 0.11
CA ALA A 215 -8.91 19.41 -1.00
C ALA A 215 -7.67 20.17 -0.52
N PHE A 216 -7.80 21.04 0.50
CA PHE A 216 -6.64 21.72 1.09
C PHE A 216 -5.65 20.73 1.71
N VAL A 217 -6.14 19.71 2.42
CA VAL A 217 -5.30 18.63 2.98
C VAL A 217 -4.65 17.82 1.84
N ALA A 218 -5.42 17.55 0.77
CA ALA A 218 -4.93 16.85 -0.43
C ALA A 218 -3.79 17.64 -1.12
N LEU A 219 -3.93 18.95 -1.30
CA LEU A 219 -2.88 19.81 -1.84
C LEU A 219 -1.62 19.83 -0.96
N ALA A 220 -1.80 19.85 0.36
CA ALA A 220 -0.68 19.73 1.29
C ALA A 220 0.01 18.37 1.17
N SER A 221 -0.75 17.29 0.97
CA SER A 221 -0.20 15.94 0.80
C SER A 221 0.70 15.84 -0.44
N VAL A 222 0.30 16.47 -1.55
CA VAL A 222 1.11 16.54 -2.78
C VAL A 222 2.38 17.34 -2.55
N LYS A 223 2.24 18.55 -1.95
CA LYS A 223 3.36 19.44 -1.71
C LYS A 223 4.45 18.84 -0.85
N TYR A 224 4.07 18.06 0.17
CA TYR A 224 4.99 17.44 1.13
C TYR A 224 5.22 15.95 0.86
N ASN A 225 4.66 15.41 -0.22
CA ASN A 225 4.74 13.99 -0.63
C ASN A 225 4.43 13.02 0.52
N SER A 226 3.36 13.30 1.28
CA SER A 226 2.98 12.52 2.46
C SER A 226 1.86 11.54 2.15
N ARG A 227 2.17 10.23 2.17
CA ARG A 227 1.20 9.14 1.96
C ARG A 227 0.05 9.18 2.97
N ALA A 228 0.37 9.42 4.24
CA ALA A 228 -0.63 9.48 5.30
C ALA A 228 -1.65 10.61 5.04
N LEU A 229 -1.19 11.81 4.66
CA LEU A 229 -2.08 12.92 4.35
C LEU A 229 -2.93 12.66 3.10
N SER A 230 -2.37 12.02 2.08
CA SER A 230 -3.13 11.65 0.87
C SER A 230 -4.25 10.67 1.20
N LEU A 231 -3.97 9.61 1.97
CA LEU A 231 -4.99 8.65 2.38
C LEU A 231 -6.05 9.28 3.30
N LEU A 232 -5.62 10.10 4.26
CA LEU A 232 -6.56 10.78 5.18
C LEU A 232 -7.44 11.79 4.44
N SER A 233 -6.89 12.57 3.50
CA SER A 233 -7.70 13.50 2.70
C SER A 233 -8.75 12.77 1.86
N LEU A 234 -8.37 11.65 1.24
CA LEU A 234 -9.29 10.81 0.48
C LEU A 234 -10.37 10.19 1.39
N THR A 235 -9.99 9.70 2.57
CA THR A 235 -10.93 9.15 3.56
C THR A 235 -11.94 10.20 4.03
N LEU A 236 -11.46 11.41 4.37
CA LEU A 236 -12.34 12.50 4.78
C LEU A 236 -13.29 12.92 3.66
N ALA A 237 -12.80 13.03 2.42
CA ALA A 237 -13.65 13.32 1.27
C ALA A 237 -14.66 12.19 1.01
N GLY A 238 -14.25 10.93 1.20
CA GLY A 238 -15.13 9.75 1.07
C GLY A 238 -16.21 9.69 2.17
N ILE A 239 -15.94 10.17 3.38
CA ILE A 239 -16.92 10.21 4.49
C ILE A 239 -17.92 11.37 4.33
N ALA A 240 -17.57 12.46 3.65
CA ALA A 240 -18.39 13.65 3.54
C ALA A 240 -19.85 13.38 3.07
N PRO A 241 -20.13 12.53 2.06
CA PRO A 241 -21.50 12.22 1.68
C PRO A 241 -22.31 11.52 2.78
N LEU A 242 -21.67 10.66 3.60
CA LEU A 242 -22.34 10.01 4.75
C LEU A 242 -22.78 11.06 5.79
N LEU A 243 -21.93 12.05 6.03
CA LEU A 243 -22.25 13.14 6.96
C LEU A 243 -23.36 14.05 6.44
N THR A 244 -23.45 14.26 5.14
CA THR A 244 -24.49 15.14 4.60
C THR A 244 -25.87 14.52 4.58
N LYS A 245 -26.01 13.18 4.85
CA LYS A 245 -27.31 12.48 4.72
C LYS A 245 -28.01 12.95 3.45
N SER A 246 -27.30 12.88 2.31
CA SER A 246 -27.92 13.21 1.02
C SER A 246 -29.24 12.47 0.96
N PRO A 247 -30.37 13.09 0.58
CA PRO A 247 -31.62 12.37 0.49
C PRO A 247 -31.37 11.10 -0.32
N ALA A 248 -31.97 10.01 0.11
CA ALA A 248 -31.87 8.71 -0.58
C ALA A 248 -32.26 8.76 -2.08
N THR A 249 -32.62 9.92 -2.58
CA THR A 249 -33.14 10.21 -3.92
C THR A 249 -32.11 10.84 -4.87
N ASP A 250 -30.97 11.38 -4.39
CA ASP A 250 -29.97 11.99 -5.28
C ASP A 250 -28.71 11.13 -5.40
N HIS A 251 -28.89 9.95 -5.99
CA HIS A 251 -27.80 9.02 -6.26
C HIS A 251 -26.85 9.57 -7.33
N VAL A 252 -27.35 10.28 -8.33
CA VAL A 252 -26.57 10.86 -9.41
C VAL A 252 -25.61 11.93 -8.85
N GLY A 253 -26.09 12.82 -7.98
CA GLY A 253 -25.25 13.83 -7.32
C GLY A 253 -24.17 13.19 -6.45
N LEU A 254 -24.49 12.09 -5.75
CA LEU A 254 -23.51 11.32 -4.97
C LEU A 254 -22.37 10.75 -5.84
N PHE A 255 -22.72 10.05 -6.93
CA PHE A 255 -21.70 9.47 -7.80
C PHE A 255 -20.93 10.51 -8.59
N ALA A 256 -21.55 11.65 -8.96
CA ALA A 256 -20.86 12.79 -9.55
C ALA A 256 -19.84 13.40 -8.58
N TYR A 257 -20.19 13.55 -7.30
CA TYR A 257 -19.25 14.00 -6.26
C TYR A 257 -18.09 13.03 -6.10
N LEU A 258 -18.38 11.71 -5.98
CA LEU A 258 -17.35 10.69 -5.90
C LEU A 258 -16.42 10.72 -7.12
N PHE A 259 -16.96 10.93 -8.30
CA PHE A 259 -16.15 11.03 -9.52
C PHE A 259 -15.14 12.17 -9.44
N VAL A 260 -15.54 13.34 -8.96
CA VAL A 260 -14.63 14.49 -8.75
C VAL A 260 -13.55 14.15 -7.70
N VAL A 261 -13.93 13.52 -6.58
CA VAL A 261 -12.99 13.09 -5.54
C VAL A 261 -11.96 12.10 -6.08
N ILE A 262 -12.42 11.11 -6.86
CA ILE A 262 -11.54 10.11 -7.45
C ILE A 262 -10.61 10.71 -8.52
N LEU A 263 -11.08 11.65 -9.33
CA LEU A 263 -10.22 12.41 -10.25
C LEU A 263 -9.11 13.14 -9.47
N GLY A 264 -9.46 13.77 -8.34
CA GLY A 264 -8.48 14.39 -7.45
C GLY A 264 -7.46 13.38 -6.89
N ALA A 265 -7.92 12.21 -6.45
CA ALA A 265 -7.04 11.15 -5.95
C ALA A 265 -6.08 10.63 -7.05
N ILE A 266 -6.57 10.41 -8.26
CA ILE A 266 -5.75 9.98 -9.41
C ILE A 266 -4.76 11.07 -9.81
N TRP A 267 -5.13 12.34 -9.73
CA TRP A 267 -4.22 13.45 -9.93
C TRP A 267 -3.07 13.43 -8.90
N ILE A 268 -3.37 13.16 -7.62
CA ILE A 268 -2.34 12.94 -6.59
C ILE A 268 -1.45 11.75 -6.96
N VAL A 269 -2.02 10.61 -7.36
CA VAL A 269 -1.27 9.42 -7.81
C VAL A 269 -0.32 9.76 -8.97
N ALA A 270 -0.79 10.54 -9.95
CA ALA A 270 0.00 10.94 -11.10
C ALA A 270 1.22 11.81 -10.73
N LEU A 271 1.08 12.66 -9.70
CA LEU A 271 2.14 13.56 -9.24
C LEU A 271 3.10 12.91 -8.25
N THR A 272 2.59 12.08 -7.34
CA THR A 272 3.35 11.54 -6.20
C THR A 272 3.79 10.08 -6.38
N GLY A 273 3.13 9.34 -7.28
CA GLY A 273 3.36 7.91 -7.49
C GLY A 273 2.77 7.00 -6.40
N GLN A 274 1.92 7.51 -5.50
CA GLN A 274 1.32 6.77 -4.36
C GLN A 274 0.16 5.88 -4.84
N ARG A 275 0.47 4.66 -5.29
CA ARG A 275 -0.48 3.72 -5.91
C ARG A 275 -1.58 3.20 -4.98
N GLU A 276 -1.33 3.18 -3.69
CA GLU A 276 -2.30 2.78 -2.66
C GLU A 276 -3.58 3.62 -2.69
N LEU A 277 -3.49 4.89 -3.14
CA LEU A 277 -4.66 5.75 -3.31
C LEU A 277 -5.64 5.21 -4.36
N THR A 278 -5.15 4.57 -5.41
CA THR A 278 -6.02 3.96 -6.44
C THR A 278 -6.86 2.83 -5.83
N VAL A 279 -6.24 1.99 -4.98
CA VAL A 279 -6.96 0.93 -4.25
C VAL A 279 -7.96 1.52 -3.27
N ALA A 280 -7.55 2.52 -2.47
CA ALA A 280 -8.44 3.19 -1.52
C ALA A 280 -9.62 3.86 -2.22
N SER A 281 -9.40 4.49 -3.38
CA SER A 281 -10.43 5.08 -4.22
C SER A 281 -11.45 4.03 -4.70
N LEU A 282 -10.95 2.89 -5.18
CA LEU A 282 -11.80 1.79 -5.63
C LEU A 282 -12.65 1.23 -4.47
N ILE A 283 -12.07 1.08 -3.28
CA ILE A 283 -12.80 0.63 -2.07
C ILE A 283 -13.93 1.61 -1.74
N ILE A 284 -13.68 2.92 -1.77
CA ILE A 284 -14.71 3.94 -1.50
C ILE A 284 -15.85 3.84 -2.51
N VAL A 285 -15.55 3.81 -3.80
CA VAL A 285 -16.59 3.69 -4.85
C VAL A 285 -17.37 2.40 -4.71
N SER A 286 -16.68 1.28 -4.44
CA SER A 286 -17.32 -0.03 -4.24
C SER A 286 -18.25 -0.03 -3.02
N ALA A 287 -17.83 0.61 -1.92
CA ALA A 287 -18.65 0.72 -0.70
C ALA A 287 -19.95 1.51 -0.95
N TYR A 288 -19.88 2.61 -1.72
CA TYR A 288 -21.06 3.37 -2.10
C TYR A 288 -21.91 2.68 -3.16
N SER A 289 -21.33 1.81 -3.96
CA SER A 289 -22.04 0.98 -4.95
C SER A 289 -22.75 -0.21 -4.32
N ALA A 290 -22.27 -0.70 -3.16
CA ALA A 290 -22.80 -1.91 -2.52
C ALA A 290 -24.31 -1.91 -2.28
N PRO A 291 -24.97 -0.83 -1.80
CA PRO A 291 -26.44 -0.83 -1.66
C PRO A 291 -27.19 -1.07 -2.99
N HIS A 292 -26.66 -0.50 -4.09
CA HIS A 292 -27.26 -0.65 -5.42
C HIS A 292 -27.06 -2.06 -6.00
N LEU A 293 -25.91 -2.66 -5.71
CA LEU A 293 -25.55 -4.00 -6.19
C LEU A 293 -26.25 -5.11 -5.39
N LEU A 294 -26.44 -4.91 -4.06
CA LEU A 294 -27.07 -5.91 -3.18
C LEU A 294 -28.60 -5.85 -3.16
N SER A 295 -29.18 -4.70 -3.52
CA SER A 295 -30.64 -4.50 -3.51
C SER A 295 -31.10 -3.72 -4.76
N PRO A 296 -30.88 -4.25 -5.97
CA PRO A 296 -31.13 -3.52 -7.21
C PRO A 296 -32.60 -3.13 -7.40
N PHE A 297 -33.56 -3.90 -6.86
CA PHE A 297 -34.99 -3.63 -6.97
C PHE A 297 -35.48 -2.48 -6.07
N SER A 298 -34.65 -1.96 -5.20
CA SER A 298 -35.04 -0.88 -4.26
C SER A 298 -34.87 0.52 -4.84
N PHE A 299 -34.34 0.66 -6.06
CA PHE A 299 -34.02 1.96 -6.68
C PHE A 299 -34.80 2.20 -7.96
N PRO A 300 -35.14 3.47 -8.30
CA PRO A 300 -35.83 3.83 -9.55
C PRO A 300 -34.99 3.43 -10.78
N LEU A 301 -35.62 2.86 -11.80
CA LEU A 301 -34.99 2.39 -13.04
C LEU A 301 -34.27 3.49 -13.81
N VAL A 302 -34.79 4.74 -13.78
CA VAL A 302 -34.19 5.88 -14.49
C VAL A 302 -32.79 6.21 -13.94
N ASP A 303 -32.62 6.13 -12.62
CA ASP A 303 -31.31 6.41 -11.97
C ASP A 303 -30.32 5.28 -12.23
N THR A 304 -30.79 4.04 -12.35
CA THR A 304 -29.97 2.86 -12.54
C THR A 304 -29.13 2.93 -13.82
N GLN A 305 -29.69 3.39 -14.94
CA GLN A 305 -28.93 3.56 -16.20
C GLN A 305 -27.87 4.65 -16.09
N THR A 306 -28.18 5.76 -15.43
CA THR A 306 -27.21 6.85 -15.20
C THR A 306 -26.08 6.38 -14.29
N LEU A 307 -26.39 5.58 -13.26
CA LEU A 307 -25.37 5.00 -12.37
C LEU A 307 -24.47 4.00 -13.08
N LEU A 308 -25.00 3.23 -14.03
CA LEU A 308 -24.21 2.34 -14.88
C LEU A 308 -23.19 3.13 -15.74
N LEU A 309 -23.57 4.32 -16.24
CA LEU A 309 -22.63 5.20 -16.95
C LEU A 309 -21.50 5.67 -16.02
N PHE A 310 -21.80 6.00 -14.75
CA PHE A 310 -20.74 6.29 -13.77
C PHE A 310 -19.85 5.09 -13.51
N ALA A 311 -20.41 3.87 -13.43
CA ALA A 311 -19.62 2.65 -13.29
C ALA A 311 -18.64 2.46 -14.45
N TYR A 312 -19.08 2.70 -15.70
CA TYR A 312 -18.19 2.69 -16.87
C TYR A 312 -17.11 3.77 -16.79
N ALA A 313 -17.47 4.97 -16.36
CA ALA A 313 -16.51 6.08 -16.21
C ALA A 313 -15.44 5.76 -15.16
N PHE A 314 -15.84 5.24 -13.98
CA PHE A 314 -14.90 4.78 -12.95
C PHE A 314 -14.01 3.65 -13.44
N ALA A 315 -14.61 2.62 -14.07
CA ALA A 315 -13.87 1.48 -14.58
C ALA A 315 -12.83 1.88 -15.63
N THR A 316 -13.20 2.76 -16.55
CA THR A 316 -12.26 3.33 -17.54
C THR A 316 -11.14 4.09 -16.87
N LEU A 317 -11.48 4.94 -15.91
CA LEU A 317 -10.52 5.79 -15.20
C LEU A 317 -9.50 4.94 -14.40
N PHE A 318 -9.97 3.93 -13.67
CA PHE A 318 -9.10 2.99 -12.97
C PHE A 318 -8.26 2.14 -13.93
N PHE A 319 -8.84 1.65 -15.02
CA PHE A 319 -8.12 0.89 -16.04
C PHE A 319 -6.97 1.70 -16.64
N LEU A 320 -7.23 2.94 -17.06
CA LEU A 320 -6.22 3.83 -17.64
C LEU A 320 -5.12 4.18 -16.62
N THR A 321 -5.52 4.48 -15.39
CA THR A 321 -4.56 4.82 -14.31
C THR A 321 -3.65 3.64 -13.97
N ASN A 322 -4.21 2.44 -13.84
CA ASN A 322 -3.44 1.24 -13.56
C ASN A 322 -2.51 0.88 -14.72
N THR A 323 -3.03 0.90 -15.96
CA THR A 323 -2.24 0.60 -17.15
C THR A 323 -1.10 1.61 -17.32
N ALA A 324 -1.38 2.91 -17.21
CA ALA A 324 -0.34 3.95 -17.28
C ALA A 324 0.71 3.77 -16.18
N GLY A 325 0.28 3.37 -14.98
CA GLY A 325 1.16 3.06 -13.87
C GLY A 325 2.12 1.92 -14.14
N LEU A 326 1.58 0.81 -14.59
CA LEU A 326 2.37 -0.38 -14.91
C LEU A 326 3.36 -0.15 -16.06
N LEU A 327 3.00 0.68 -17.04
CA LEU A 327 3.87 1.02 -18.17
C LEU A 327 4.98 2.01 -17.78
N LYS A 328 4.68 2.99 -16.91
CA LYS A 328 5.62 4.05 -16.54
C LYS A 328 6.61 3.63 -15.46
N LEU A 329 6.19 2.78 -14.52
CA LEU A 329 7.00 2.37 -13.39
C LEU A 329 7.72 1.05 -13.69
N LYS A 330 9.03 1.12 -13.89
CA LYS A 330 9.92 -0.06 -13.82
C LYS A 330 10.14 -0.53 -12.36
N GLY A 331 9.37 -0.01 -11.41
CA GLY A 331 9.51 -0.20 -9.97
C GLY A 331 9.11 -1.59 -9.45
N LYS A 332 9.52 -1.88 -8.21
CA LYS A 332 9.39 -3.20 -7.56
C LYS A 332 7.97 -3.48 -7.04
N ASP A 333 7.21 -2.45 -6.68
CA ASP A 333 5.91 -2.58 -5.99
C ASP A 333 4.74 -2.40 -6.98
N ILE A 334 4.26 -3.53 -7.52
CA ILE A 334 3.10 -3.60 -8.42
C ILE A 334 1.83 -4.12 -7.74
N VAL A 335 1.92 -4.54 -6.48
CA VAL A 335 0.80 -5.17 -5.75
C VAL A 335 -0.44 -4.27 -5.70
N PRO A 336 -0.36 -2.96 -5.37
CA PRO A 336 -1.53 -2.09 -5.40
C PRO A 336 -2.19 -2.00 -6.78
N ASP A 337 -1.40 -1.94 -7.85
CA ASP A 337 -1.92 -1.89 -9.23
C ASP A 337 -2.63 -3.19 -9.62
N LEU A 338 -2.12 -4.35 -9.15
CA LEU A 338 -2.76 -5.64 -9.40
C LEU A 338 -4.09 -5.76 -8.65
N ILE A 339 -4.14 -5.36 -7.38
CA ILE A 339 -5.35 -5.33 -6.57
C ILE A 339 -6.39 -4.39 -7.20
N ALA A 340 -5.96 -3.20 -7.62
CA ALA A 340 -6.84 -2.23 -8.26
C ALA A 340 -7.36 -2.73 -9.62
N ALA A 341 -6.54 -3.44 -10.41
CA ALA A 341 -6.96 -4.00 -11.68
C ALA A 341 -7.99 -5.12 -11.51
N ALA A 342 -7.73 -6.07 -10.60
CA ALA A 342 -8.66 -7.16 -10.29
C ALA A 342 -9.97 -6.62 -9.72
N GLY A 343 -9.89 -5.74 -8.72
CA GLY A 343 -11.05 -5.13 -8.09
C GLY A 343 -11.88 -4.29 -9.06
N ASN A 344 -11.22 -3.55 -9.97
CA ASN A 344 -11.91 -2.78 -11.01
C ASN A 344 -12.71 -3.66 -11.97
N GLY A 345 -12.14 -4.80 -12.39
CA GLY A 345 -12.83 -5.75 -13.24
C GLY A 345 -14.05 -6.37 -12.57
N LEU A 346 -13.90 -6.79 -11.30
CA LEU A 346 -15.00 -7.33 -10.50
C LEU A 346 -16.10 -6.28 -10.21
N PHE A 347 -15.68 -5.04 -9.89
CA PHE A 347 -16.60 -3.92 -9.70
C PHE A 347 -17.46 -3.67 -10.93
N LEU A 348 -16.82 -3.60 -12.10
CA LEU A 348 -17.51 -3.38 -13.36
C LEU A 348 -18.44 -4.55 -13.71
N LEU A 349 -17.96 -5.78 -13.55
CA LEU A 349 -18.75 -6.98 -13.79
C LEU A 349 -20.01 -7.02 -12.91
N ALA A 350 -19.86 -6.71 -11.61
CA ALA A 350 -20.99 -6.65 -10.69
C ALA A 350 -22.05 -5.63 -11.15
N TRP A 351 -21.65 -4.44 -11.59
CA TRP A 351 -22.56 -3.42 -12.10
C TRP A 351 -23.27 -3.89 -13.38
N ILE A 352 -22.56 -4.46 -14.34
CA ILE A 352 -23.17 -4.94 -15.59
C ILE A 352 -24.16 -6.08 -15.30
N MET A 353 -23.79 -7.05 -14.47
CA MET A 353 -24.64 -8.20 -14.15
C MET A 353 -25.93 -7.79 -13.47
N THR A 354 -25.92 -6.76 -12.64
CA THR A 354 -27.08 -6.32 -11.85
C THR A 354 -27.96 -5.29 -12.57
N THR A 355 -27.40 -4.45 -13.45
CA THR A 355 -28.08 -3.25 -13.94
C THR A 355 -28.14 -3.12 -15.47
N ALA A 356 -27.32 -3.86 -16.23
CA ALA A 356 -27.36 -3.78 -17.68
C ALA A 356 -28.64 -4.44 -18.25
N PRO A 357 -29.22 -3.88 -19.30
CA PRO A 357 -30.37 -4.51 -19.99
C PRO A 357 -30.05 -5.92 -20.48
N ASP A 358 -30.91 -6.87 -20.25
CA ASP A 358 -30.65 -8.28 -20.55
C ASP A 358 -30.29 -8.53 -22.01
N GLU A 359 -30.91 -7.80 -22.95
CA GLU A 359 -30.64 -7.89 -24.39
C GLU A 359 -29.22 -7.53 -24.79
N TRP A 360 -28.52 -6.66 -24.00
CA TRP A 360 -27.18 -6.14 -24.31
C TRP A 360 -26.13 -6.61 -23.32
N LYS A 361 -26.53 -7.30 -22.26
CA LYS A 361 -25.66 -7.66 -21.12
C LYS A 361 -24.44 -8.44 -21.56
N SER A 362 -24.62 -9.54 -22.26
CA SER A 362 -23.53 -10.38 -22.76
C SER A 362 -22.60 -9.62 -23.72
N LEU A 363 -23.15 -8.83 -24.63
CA LEU A 363 -22.39 -8.03 -25.58
C LEU A 363 -21.51 -6.99 -24.86
N ILE A 364 -22.07 -6.30 -23.86
CA ILE A 364 -21.32 -5.31 -23.05
C ILE A 364 -20.19 -5.98 -22.28
N ILE A 365 -20.45 -7.16 -21.68
CA ILE A 365 -19.43 -7.92 -20.96
C ILE A 365 -18.31 -8.35 -21.92
N VAL A 366 -18.65 -8.85 -23.10
CA VAL A 366 -17.68 -9.24 -24.13
C VAL A 366 -16.83 -8.05 -24.59
N ALA A 367 -17.45 -6.88 -24.78
CA ALA A 367 -16.71 -5.66 -25.15
C ALA A 367 -15.66 -5.29 -24.08
N TRP A 368 -16.03 -5.31 -22.80
CA TRP A 368 -15.09 -5.06 -21.70
C TRP A 368 -14.07 -6.19 -21.54
N MET A 369 -14.46 -7.45 -21.73
CA MET A 369 -13.53 -8.57 -21.78
C MET A 369 -12.42 -8.32 -22.82
N MET A 370 -12.77 -7.85 -24.02
CA MET A 370 -11.79 -7.51 -25.06
C MET A 370 -10.84 -6.41 -24.60
N VAL A 371 -11.33 -5.38 -23.90
CA VAL A 371 -10.47 -4.30 -23.34
C VAL A 371 -9.47 -4.87 -22.36
N PHE A 372 -9.90 -5.72 -21.42
CA PHE A 372 -8.99 -6.34 -20.44
C PHE A 372 -8.02 -7.34 -21.09
N ALA A 373 -8.48 -8.12 -22.06
CA ALA A 373 -7.64 -9.06 -22.81
C ALA A 373 -6.54 -8.32 -23.61
N ILE A 374 -6.92 -7.30 -24.37
CA ILE A 374 -5.95 -6.47 -25.11
C ILE A 374 -4.97 -5.80 -24.13
N GLY A 375 -5.48 -5.25 -23.01
CA GLY A 375 -4.66 -4.67 -21.95
C GLY A 375 -3.66 -5.68 -21.40
N SER A 376 -4.07 -6.92 -21.14
CA SER A 376 -3.20 -7.98 -20.61
C SER A 376 -2.03 -8.29 -21.56
N PHE A 377 -2.30 -8.47 -22.84
CA PHE A 377 -1.26 -8.75 -23.85
C PHE A 377 -0.34 -7.54 -24.09
N LEU A 378 -0.90 -6.33 -24.14
CA LEU A 378 -0.13 -5.10 -24.32
C LEU A 378 0.84 -4.88 -23.15
N ILE A 379 0.34 -4.98 -21.92
CA ILE A 379 1.14 -4.82 -20.70
C ILE A 379 2.23 -5.89 -20.63
N PHE A 380 1.88 -7.17 -20.93
CA PHE A 380 2.86 -8.25 -20.94
C PHE A 380 3.96 -8.01 -21.99
N ARG A 381 3.58 -7.61 -23.21
CA ARG A 381 4.55 -7.35 -24.31
C ARG A 381 5.55 -6.26 -23.93
N ILE A 382 5.12 -5.24 -23.19
CA ILE A 382 5.97 -4.10 -22.79
C ILE A 382 6.77 -4.41 -21.53
N THR A 383 6.14 -5.04 -20.51
CA THR A 383 6.74 -5.23 -19.18
C THR A 383 7.39 -6.58 -18.98
N GLN A 384 7.02 -7.60 -19.77
CA GLN A 384 7.42 -9.01 -19.65
C GLN A 384 7.09 -9.63 -18.28
N ARG A 385 6.13 -9.06 -17.53
CA ARG A 385 5.75 -9.49 -16.18
C ARG A 385 4.56 -10.43 -16.23
N GLN A 386 4.79 -11.69 -15.88
CA GLN A 386 3.75 -12.74 -15.89
C GLN A 386 2.63 -12.46 -14.87
N GLY A 387 2.96 -11.97 -13.67
CA GLY A 387 1.95 -11.67 -12.63
C GLY A 387 0.90 -10.65 -13.10
N THR A 388 1.33 -9.58 -13.76
CA THR A 388 0.43 -8.58 -14.32
C THR A 388 -0.45 -9.16 -15.41
N PHE A 389 0.13 -9.98 -16.31
CA PHE A 389 -0.62 -10.67 -17.35
C PHE A 389 -1.74 -11.53 -16.76
N TYR A 390 -1.43 -12.36 -15.75
CA TYR A 390 -2.43 -13.25 -15.15
C TYR A 390 -3.60 -12.53 -14.49
N VAL A 391 -3.35 -11.37 -13.85
CA VAL A 391 -4.43 -10.60 -13.23
C VAL A 391 -5.39 -10.03 -14.28
N TYR A 392 -4.87 -9.37 -15.31
CA TYR A 392 -5.71 -8.82 -16.38
C TYR A 392 -6.39 -9.92 -17.21
N ALA A 393 -5.66 -11.00 -17.51
CA ALA A 393 -6.22 -12.16 -18.19
C ALA A 393 -7.29 -12.83 -17.34
N GLY A 394 -7.08 -12.96 -16.02
CA GLY A 394 -8.05 -13.51 -15.10
C GLY A 394 -9.37 -12.71 -15.06
N VAL A 395 -9.28 -11.38 -15.07
CA VAL A 395 -10.46 -10.51 -15.19
C VAL A 395 -11.16 -10.74 -16.53
N GLY A 396 -10.41 -10.77 -17.63
CA GLY A 396 -10.98 -11.06 -18.96
C GLY A 396 -11.67 -12.41 -19.03
N VAL A 397 -11.08 -13.45 -18.46
CA VAL A 397 -11.66 -14.79 -18.37
C VAL A 397 -12.89 -14.83 -17.48
N ALA A 398 -12.90 -14.12 -16.35
CA ALA A 398 -14.07 -14.00 -15.48
C ALA A 398 -15.23 -13.30 -16.21
N MET A 399 -14.93 -12.26 -17.00
CA MET A 399 -15.93 -11.60 -17.84
C MET A 399 -16.45 -12.51 -18.94
N LEU A 400 -15.58 -13.29 -19.59
CA LEU A 400 -16.02 -14.28 -20.59
C LEU A 400 -16.97 -15.30 -19.97
N ALA A 401 -16.57 -15.90 -18.83
CA ALA A 401 -17.42 -16.85 -18.12
C ALA A 401 -18.78 -16.26 -17.73
N ALA A 402 -18.81 -15.00 -17.29
CA ALA A 402 -20.06 -14.31 -16.97
C ALA A 402 -20.92 -14.04 -18.21
N ALA A 403 -20.33 -13.66 -19.35
CA ALA A 403 -21.07 -13.49 -20.60
C ALA A 403 -21.70 -14.80 -21.07
N THR A 404 -20.94 -15.89 -21.00
CA THR A 404 -21.41 -17.23 -21.41
C THR A 404 -22.51 -17.74 -20.47
N SER A 405 -22.39 -17.50 -19.15
CA SER A 405 -23.43 -17.86 -18.17
C SER A 405 -24.72 -17.03 -18.28
N ALA A 406 -24.64 -15.85 -18.90
CA ALA A 406 -25.83 -15.04 -19.16
C ALA A 406 -26.70 -15.60 -20.31
N GLU A 407 -26.09 -16.39 -21.22
CA GLU A 407 -26.75 -16.93 -22.41
C GLU A 407 -27.04 -18.44 -22.34
N LEU A 408 -26.19 -19.18 -21.59
CA LEU A 408 -26.22 -20.64 -21.53
C LEU A 408 -26.44 -21.14 -20.10
N SER A 409 -27.07 -22.31 -19.99
CA SER A 409 -27.33 -22.98 -18.70
C SER A 409 -27.14 -24.49 -18.80
N GLY A 410 -26.93 -25.16 -17.67
CA GLY A 410 -26.82 -26.63 -17.59
C GLY A 410 -25.65 -27.19 -18.40
N ALA A 411 -25.84 -28.34 -19.02
CA ALA A 411 -24.77 -29.05 -19.74
C ALA A 411 -24.14 -28.26 -20.91
N THR A 412 -24.93 -27.39 -21.56
CA THR A 412 -24.41 -26.54 -22.65
C THR A 412 -23.43 -25.50 -22.14
N LEU A 413 -23.64 -24.98 -20.95
CA LEU A 413 -22.71 -24.03 -20.27
C LEU A 413 -21.38 -24.72 -19.96
N THR A 414 -21.40 -25.94 -19.42
CA THR A 414 -20.18 -26.70 -19.10
C THR A 414 -19.37 -27.01 -20.36
N ILE A 415 -20.02 -27.41 -21.46
CA ILE A 415 -19.35 -27.64 -22.74
C ILE A 415 -18.75 -26.34 -23.29
N ALA A 416 -19.47 -25.23 -23.21
CA ALA A 416 -18.97 -23.92 -23.66
C ALA A 416 -17.69 -23.53 -22.88
N TYR A 417 -17.67 -23.64 -21.56
CA TYR A 417 -16.50 -23.36 -20.75
C TYR A 417 -15.28 -24.25 -21.07
N ALA A 418 -15.52 -25.53 -21.40
CA ALA A 418 -14.45 -26.43 -21.82
C ALA A 418 -13.84 -25.99 -23.17
N ILE A 419 -14.67 -25.58 -24.13
CA ILE A 419 -14.24 -25.05 -25.42
C ILE A 419 -13.46 -23.74 -25.23
N GLU A 420 -13.99 -22.82 -24.41
CA GLU A 420 -13.36 -21.54 -24.09
C GLU A 420 -12.00 -21.71 -23.44
N SER A 421 -11.85 -22.67 -22.51
CA SER A 421 -10.58 -23.02 -21.89
C SER A 421 -9.53 -23.42 -22.92
N GLY A 422 -9.91 -24.29 -23.87
CA GLY A 422 -9.04 -24.69 -24.98
C GLY A 422 -8.70 -23.52 -25.91
N ALA A 423 -9.67 -22.69 -26.25
CA ALA A 423 -9.47 -21.51 -27.10
C ALA A 423 -8.53 -20.48 -26.44
N ILE A 424 -8.71 -20.20 -25.15
CA ILE A 424 -7.82 -19.31 -24.39
C ILE A 424 -6.39 -19.83 -24.37
N ALA A 425 -6.21 -21.13 -24.12
CA ALA A 425 -4.89 -21.76 -24.17
C ALA A 425 -4.23 -21.60 -25.54
N LEU A 426 -4.96 -21.88 -26.60
CA LEU A 426 -4.49 -21.78 -27.99
C LEU A 426 -4.10 -20.32 -28.35
N ILE A 427 -5.00 -19.37 -28.08
CA ILE A 427 -4.79 -17.96 -28.38
C ILE A 427 -3.55 -17.44 -27.60
N THR A 428 -3.48 -17.77 -26.30
CA THR A 428 -2.34 -17.37 -25.46
C THR A 428 -1.04 -17.96 -25.98
N TYR A 429 -1.02 -19.23 -26.40
CA TYR A 429 0.15 -19.86 -26.97
C TYR A 429 0.57 -19.22 -28.30
N VAL A 430 -0.38 -18.96 -29.20
CA VAL A 430 -0.08 -18.35 -30.51
C VAL A 430 0.54 -16.97 -30.35
N ILE A 431 0.00 -16.15 -29.41
CA ILE A 431 0.46 -14.78 -29.20
C ILE A 431 1.77 -14.71 -28.43
N LEU A 432 1.90 -15.47 -27.33
CA LEU A 432 3.05 -15.36 -26.43
C LEU A 432 4.13 -16.39 -26.68
N ARG A 433 3.86 -17.42 -27.48
CA ARG A 433 4.79 -18.53 -27.78
C ARG A 433 5.35 -19.20 -26.51
N ASN A 434 4.56 -19.20 -25.44
CA ASN A 434 4.97 -19.76 -24.14
C ASN A 434 3.91 -20.73 -23.61
N ILE A 435 4.23 -22.02 -23.64
CA ILE A 435 3.30 -23.09 -23.26
C ILE A 435 2.92 -23.05 -21.78
N LYS A 436 3.84 -22.65 -20.89
CA LYS A 436 3.56 -22.58 -19.44
C LYS A 436 2.55 -21.48 -19.10
N ILE A 437 2.58 -20.36 -19.84
CA ILE A 437 1.61 -19.29 -19.66
C ILE A 437 0.25 -19.73 -20.22
N ALA A 438 0.23 -20.37 -21.38
CA ALA A 438 -0.99 -20.88 -22.00
C ALA A 438 -1.69 -21.91 -21.10
N GLU A 439 -0.96 -22.86 -20.54
CA GLU A 439 -1.46 -23.85 -19.59
C GLU A 439 -2.10 -23.16 -18.35
N ARG A 440 -1.40 -22.22 -17.73
CA ARG A 440 -1.92 -21.51 -16.54
C ARG A 440 -3.13 -20.65 -16.83
N THR A 441 -3.25 -20.07 -18.01
CA THR A 441 -4.41 -19.27 -18.39
C THR A 441 -5.66 -20.14 -18.63
N SER A 442 -5.51 -21.36 -19.18
CA SER A 442 -6.64 -22.27 -19.32
C SER A 442 -7.20 -22.74 -17.97
N LEU A 443 -6.33 -22.87 -16.95
CA LEU A 443 -6.76 -23.26 -15.60
C LEU A 443 -7.66 -22.22 -14.91
N LEU A 444 -7.73 -20.97 -15.39
CA LEU A 444 -8.59 -19.93 -14.83
C LEU A 444 -10.10 -20.25 -14.98
N LEU A 445 -10.48 -21.08 -15.96
CA LEU A 445 -11.87 -21.53 -16.15
C LEU A 445 -12.24 -22.79 -15.35
N ILE A 446 -11.31 -23.40 -14.62
CA ILE A 446 -11.64 -24.60 -13.80
C ILE A 446 -12.74 -24.30 -12.79
N GLY A 447 -12.67 -23.14 -12.10
CA GLY A 447 -13.70 -22.73 -11.15
C GLY A 447 -15.09 -22.64 -11.80
N PRO A 448 -15.27 -21.84 -12.86
CA PRO A 448 -16.51 -21.79 -13.63
C PRO A 448 -17.01 -23.16 -14.13
N ILE A 449 -16.12 -24.01 -14.63
CA ILE A 449 -16.47 -25.38 -15.08
C ILE A 449 -17.06 -26.20 -13.92
N ILE A 450 -16.38 -26.21 -12.76
CA ILE A 450 -16.88 -26.97 -11.59
C ILE A 450 -18.24 -26.46 -11.15
N LEU A 451 -18.42 -25.13 -11.06
CA LEU A 451 -19.68 -24.52 -10.64
C LEU A 451 -20.83 -24.76 -11.66
N SER A 452 -20.50 -24.94 -12.95
CA SER A 452 -21.52 -25.21 -13.98
C SER A 452 -22.00 -26.65 -14.00
N ILE A 453 -21.34 -27.60 -13.33
CA ILE A 453 -21.75 -29.00 -13.23
C ILE A 453 -22.94 -29.14 -12.28
N ASP A 454 -23.05 -28.28 -11.26
CA ASP A 454 -24.10 -28.31 -10.25
C ASP A 454 -25.29 -27.38 -10.60
N SER A 455 -25.23 -26.64 -11.69
CA SER A 455 -26.27 -25.71 -12.16
C SER A 455 -27.13 -26.35 -13.26
#